data_a05f32ffa937755ff9b7923368f4646c
#
_entry.id   a05f32ffa937755ff9b7923368f4646c
#
_cell.length_a   1.000
_cell.length_b   1.000
_cell.length_c   1.000
_cell.angle_alpha   90.00
_cell.angle_beta   90.00
_cell.angle_gamma   90.00
#
_symmetry.space_group_name_H-M   'P 1'
#
loop_
_entity.id
_entity.type
_entity.pdbx_description
1 polymer ?
#
loop_
_entity_poly.entity_id
_entity_poly.type
_entity_poly.pdbx_seq_one_letter_code
_entity_poly.pdbx_strand_id
1 'polypeptide(L)'
;MSDNPFWGGTIRKLLPTEMEKFRDHLLRMDRASRQLRFTHAVSDSVIEDYARRMNDAGAIAYAYMLDGEARAAAELRPVGNSWSPTAEAAFSVEPAFQNRGLGTELMGRIIRAAKNRSVQRLVINCLVGNAKMQSIARKFEAELRFEHGGAVGEIIPAQANYFSILAEAMEDSIGCMLSILDYQQRTLAASR
;
A
#
# COMPACT_ATOMS: atom_id res chain seq x y z
N MET A 1 -18.16 15.73 4.20
CA MET A 1 -17.39 15.64 2.94
C MET A 1 -16.00 16.15 3.28
N SER A 2 -15.03 15.28 3.54
CA SER A 2 -13.65 15.71 3.74
C SER A 2 -13.08 16.05 2.38
N ASP A 3 -12.71 17.30 2.18
CA ASP A 3 -11.93 17.74 1.05
C ASP A 3 -10.72 16.81 0.91
N ASN A 4 -10.70 16.06 -0.19
CA ASN A 4 -9.62 15.12 -0.45
C ASN A 4 -8.34 15.94 -0.73
N PRO A 5 -7.35 15.97 0.18
CA PRO A 5 -6.19 16.86 0.06
C PRO A 5 -5.21 16.43 -1.04
N PHE A 6 -5.55 15.39 -1.81
CA PHE A 6 -4.63 14.71 -2.72
C PHE A 6 -4.75 15.17 -4.16
N TRP A 7 -4.59 16.47 -4.41
CA TRP A 7 -4.15 17.03 -5.70
C TRP A 7 -4.66 16.33 -6.97
N GLY A 8 -5.97 16.03 -7.05
CA GLY A 8 -6.62 15.47 -8.24
C GLY A 8 -6.55 13.94 -8.41
N GLY A 9 -5.83 13.24 -7.53
CA GLY A 9 -5.77 11.78 -7.54
C GLY A 9 -6.69 11.13 -6.50
N THR A 10 -6.80 9.81 -6.55
CA THR A 10 -7.63 9.00 -5.63
C THR A 10 -6.84 7.84 -5.05
N ILE A 11 -7.09 7.52 -3.76
CA ILE A 11 -6.57 6.29 -3.17
C ILE A 11 -7.63 5.22 -3.28
N ARG A 12 -7.28 4.09 -3.91
CA ARG A 12 -8.16 2.94 -4.04
C ARG A 12 -7.39 1.62 -3.99
N LYS A 13 -8.11 0.55 -3.76
CA LYS A 13 -7.59 -0.80 -3.91
C LYS A 13 -7.33 -1.10 -5.38
N LEU A 14 -6.21 -1.75 -5.68
CA LEU A 14 -5.93 -2.26 -7.01
C LEU A 14 -6.63 -3.60 -7.22
N LEU A 15 -7.20 -3.76 -8.39
CA LEU A 15 -7.75 -5.04 -8.83
C LEU A 15 -6.59 -5.99 -9.21
N PRO A 16 -6.79 -7.32 -9.14
CA PRO A 16 -5.78 -8.29 -9.59
C PRO A 16 -5.28 -8.04 -11.02
N THR A 17 -6.15 -7.54 -11.89
CA THR A 17 -5.84 -7.16 -13.29
C THR A 17 -5.03 -5.87 -13.42
N GLU A 18 -4.83 -5.13 -12.33
CA GLU A 18 -4.09 -3.86 -12.31
C GLU A 18 -2.73 -3.95 -11.60
N MET A 19 -2.27 -5.16 -11.27
CA MET A 19 -0.98 -5.34 -10.56
C MET A 19 0.22 -4.87 -11.37
N GLU A 20 0.08 -4.72 -12.68
CA GLU A 20 1.08 -4.04 -13.52
C GLU A 20 1.30 -2.57 -13.10
N LYS A 21 0.25 -1.85 -12.67
CA LYS A 21 0.36 -0.46 -12.19
C LYS A 21 1.19 -0.39 -10.90
N PHE A 22 1.04 -1.40 -10.03
CA PHE A 22 1.86 -1.52 -8.82
C PHE A 22 3.33 -1.81 -9.17
N ARG A 23 3.59 -2.77 -10.07
CA ARG A 23 4.93 -3.06 -10.59
C ARG A 23 5.58 -1.80 -11.16
N ASP A 24 4.89 -1.11 -12.05
CA ASP A 24 5.43 0.05 -12.76
C ASP A 24 5.72 1.21 -11.81
N HIS A 25 4.89 1.39 -10.75
CA HIS A 25 5.18 2.32 -9.67
C HIS A 25 6.50 1.97 -8.97
N LEU A 26 6.72 0.71 -8.60
CA LEU A 26 7.96 0.28 -7.95
C LEU A 26 9.19 0.45 -8.86
N LEU A 27 9.03 0.19 -10.17
CA LEU A 27 10.08 0.37 -11.17
C LEU A 27 10.44 1.85 -11.40
N ARG A 28 9.51 2.78 -11.22
CA ARG A 28 9.79 4.23 -11.31
C ARG A 28 10.49 4.80 -10.09
N MET A 29 10.52 4.07 -8.96
CA MET A 29 11.20 4.55 -7.77
C MET A 29 12.71 4.64 -7.98
N ASP A 30 13.33 5.69 -7.45
CA ASP A 30 14.78 5.81 -7.43
C ASP A 30 15.44 4.78 -6.51
N ARG A 31 16.76 4.63 -6.65
CA ARG A 31 17.54 3.66 -5.89
C ARG A 31 17.39 3.81 -4.36
N ALA A 32 17.37 5.05 -3.87
CA ALA A 32 17.27 5.33 -2.44
C ALA A 32 15.88 4.94 -1.91
N SER A 33 14.81 5.30 -2.63
CA SER A 33 13.44 4.93 -2.31
C SER A 33 13.21 3.42 -2.36
N ARG A 34 13.78 2.72 -3.34
CA ARG A 34 13.76 1.24 -3.41
C ARG A 34 14.45 0.63 -2.20
N GLN A 35 15.63 1.14 -1.82
CA GLN A 35 16.35 0.64 -0.65
C GLN A 35 15.55 0.85 0.64
N LEU A 36 14.90 1.99 0.82
CA LEU A 36 14.02 2.24 1.97
C LEU A 36 12.81 1.30 1.98
N ARG A 37 12.26 0.95 0.80
CA ARG A 37 11.10 0.08 0.67
C ARG A 37 11.42 -1.39 0.88
N PHE A 38 12.52 -1.88 0.32
CA PHE A 38 12.90 -3.30 0.35
C PHE A 38 13.93 -3.63 1.44
N THR A 39 14.43 -2.62 2.17
CA THR A 39 15.51 -2.71 3.18
C THR A 39 16.88 -3.10 2.60
N HIS A 40 16.95 -3.43 1.33
CA HIS A 40 18.19 -3.75 0.60
C HIS A 40 18.07 -3.31 -0.88
N ALA A 41 19.19 -3.38 -1.59
CA ALA A 41 19.19 -3.09 -3.03
C ALA A 41 18.50 -4.21 -3.81
N VAL A 42 17.58 -3.83 -4.71
CA VAL A 42 16.85 -4.75 -5.58
C VAL A 42 16.98 -4.35 -7.05
N SER A 43 17.08 -5.35 -7.94
CA SER A 43 17.03 -5.15 -9.39
C SER A 43 15.60 -5.04 -9.89
N ASP A 44 15.44 -4.59 -11.14
CA ASP A 44 14.13 -4.53 -11.79
C ASP A 44 13.50 -5.92 -11.89
N SER A 45 14.28 -6.97 -12.21
CA SER A 45 13.78 -8.35 -12.28
C SER A 45 13.23 -8.84 -10.94
N VAL A 46 13.85 -8.46 -9.81
CA VAL A 46 13.34 -8.79 -8.48
C VAL A 46 12.00 -8.09 -8.20
N ILE A 47 11.86 -6.83 -8.64
CA ILE A 47 10.61 -6.07 -8.50
C ILE A 47 9.50 -6.69 -9.34
N GLU A 48 9.79 -7.10 -10.57
CA GLU A 48 8.83 -7.76 -11.47
C GLU A 48 8.32 -9.08 -10.86
N ASP A 49 9.25 -9.93 -10.39
CA ASP A 49 8.90 -11.18 -9.72
C ASP A 49 8.12 -10.96 -8.42
N TYR A 50 8.48 -9.93 -7.67
CA TYR A 50 7.77 -9.54 -6.47
C TYR A 50 6.32 -9.16 -6.76
N ALA A 51 6.08 -8.27 -7.72
CA ALA A 51 4.74 -7.82 -8.09
C ALA A 51 3.87 -8.98 -8.63
N ARG A 52 4.46 -9.93 -9.36
CA ARG A 52 3.77 -11.14 -9.84
C ARG A 52 3.29 -11.99 -8.67
N ARG A 53 4.16 -12.27 -7.69
CA ARG A 53 3.83 -13.08 -6.50
C ARG A 53 2.79 -12.43 -5.58
N MET A 54 2.67 -11.10 -5.59
CA MET A 54 1.65 -10.40 -4.82
C MET A 54 0.24 -10.88 -5.17
N ASN A 55 -0.02 -11.12 -6.46
CA ASN A 55 -1.32 -11.57 -6.93
C ASN A 55 -1.61 -13.01 -6.47
N ASP A 56 -0.61 -13.87 -6.52
CA ASP A 56 -0.73 -15.29 -6.15
C ASP A 56 -0.89 -15.49 -4.64
N ALA A 57 -0.31 -14.61 -3.84
CA ALA A 57 -0.36 -14.67 -2.37
C ALA A 57 -1.67 -14.16 -1.76
N GLY A 58 -2.64 -13.72 -2.57
CA GLY A 58 -3.87 -13.10 -2.07
C GLY A 58 -3.62 -11.78 -1.33
N ALA A 59 -2.50 -11.12 -1.60
CA ALA A 59 -2.14 -9.86 -1.01
C ALA A 59 -3.08 -8.74 -1.48
N ILE A 60 -3.20 -7.68 -0.69
CA ILE A 60 -4.00 -6.51 -0.99
C ILE A 60 -3.06 -5.35 -1.26
N ALA A 61 -3.28 -4.63 -2.34
CA ALA A 61 -2.58 -3.40 -2.64
C ALA A 61 -3.56 -2.22 -2.74
N TYR A 62 -3.29 -1.14 -2.01
CA TYR A 62 -3.90 0.17 -2.20
C TYR A 62 -2.91 1.06 -2.91
N ALA A 63 -3.38 1.86 -3.86
CA ALA A 63 -2.54 2.82 -4.56
C ALA A 63 -3.20 4.20 -4.64
N TYR A 64 -2.38 5.23 -4.54
CA TYR A 64 -2.75 6.57 -4.96
C TYR A 64 -2.59 6.66 -6.47
N MET A 65 -3.71 6.79 -7.14
CA MET A 65 -3.83 6.87 -8.60
C MET A 65 -3.93 8.32 -9.04
N LEU A 66 -3.07 8.71 -9.96
CA LEU A 66 -3.11 10.01 -10.64
C LEU A 66 -2.84 9.79 -12.14
N ASP A 67 -3.71 10.31 -12.99
CA ASP A 67 -3.64 10.17 -14.45
C ASP A 67 -3.50 8.69 -14.89
N GLY A 68 -4.21 7.80 -14.18
CA GLY A 68 -4.22 6.37 -14.43
C GLY A 68 -2.97 5.61 -14.00
N GLU A 69 -1.98 6.26 -13.37
CA GLU A 69 -0.77 5.65 -12.84
C GLU A 69 -0.75 5.63 -11.32
N ALA A 70 -0.19 4.58 -10.73
CA ALA A 70 0.07 4.53 -9.30
C ALA A 70 1.30 5.39 -8.98
N ARG A 71 1.17 6.36 -8.07
CA ARG A 71 2.24 7.25 -7.60
C ARG A 71 2.67 6.98 -6.16
N ALA A 72 1.84 6.26 -5.44
CA ALA A 72 2.15 5.71 -4.12
C ALA A 72 1.40 4.40 -3.96
N ALA A 73 1.93 3.49 -3.16
CA ALA A 73 1.27 2.22 -2.88
C ALA A 73 1.53 1.77 -1.45
N ALA A 74 0.58 1.01 -0.92
CA ALA A 74 0.72 0.22 0.28
C ALA A 74 0.17 -1.18 0.03
N GLU A 75 0.80 -2.16 0.63
CA GLU A 75 0.39 -3.54 0.52
C GLU A 75 0.22 -4.18 1.88
N LEU A 76 -0.69 -5.13 1.96
CA LEU A 76 -0.92 -6.00 3.09
C LEU A 76 -0.77 -7.44 2.60
N ARG A 77 0.15 -8.18 3.19
CA ARG A 77 0.45 -9.57 2.82
C ARG A 77 0.26 -10.49 4.02
N PRO A 78 -0.35 -11.68 3.82
CA PRO A 78 -0.30 -12.71 4.83
C PRO A 78 1.15 -13.17 5.06
N VAL A 79 1.46 -13.57 6.28
CA VAL A 79 2.73 -14.28 6.58
C VAL A 79 2.49 -15.76 6.34
N GLY A 80 3.13 -16.31 5.29
CA GLY A 80 2.86 -17.67 4.79
C GLY A 80 1.85 -17.68 3.64
N ASN A 81 1.19 -18.80 3.43
CA ASN A 81 0.33 -19.04 2.24
C ASN A 81 -1.15 -18.67 2.46
N SER A 82 -1.53 -18.23 3.63
CA SER A 82 -2.91 -17.85 3.96
C SER A 82 -2.96 -16.76 5.01
N TRP A 83 -4.11 -16.09 5.12
CA TRP A 83 -4.35 -15.13 6.19
C TRP A 83 -4.20 -15.81 7.56
N SER A 84 -3.35 -15.23 8.38
CA SER A 84 -3.00 -15.68 9.73
C SER A 84 -3.16 -14.52 10.71
N PRO A 85 -3.06 -14.75 12.01
CA PRO A 85 -3.06 -13.67 12.99
C PRO A 85 -1.98 -12.61 12.76
N THR A 86 -0.93 -12.92 11.98
CA THR A 86 0.13 -11.98 11.62
C THR A 86 0.12 -11.69 10.13
N ALA A 87 0.19 -10.41 9.78
CA ALA A 87 0.36 -9.94 8.41
C ALA A 87 1.48 -8.90 8.33
N GLU A 88 2.04 -8.72 7.16
CA GLU A 88 3.08 -7.74 6.88
C GLU A 88 2.53 -6.62 6.00
N ALA A 89 2.90 -5.38 6.35
CA ALA A 89 2.60 -4.21 5.54
C ALA A 89 3.87 -3.53 5.02
N ALA A 90 3.81 -3.03 3.80
CA ALA A 90 4.89 -2.25 3.25
C ALA A 90 4.35 -1.07 2.42
N PHE A 91 5.14 0.00 2.32
CA PHE A 91 4.72 1.29 1.79
C PHE A 91 5.76 1.87 0.85
N SER A 92 5.29 2.52 -0.20
CA SER A 92 6.14 3.24 -1.16
C SER A 92 5.44 4.49 -1.65
N VAL A 93 6.18 5.59 -1.76
CA VAL A 93 5.69 6.88 -2.29
C VAL A 93 6.78 7.45 -3.18
N GLU A 94 6.48 7.74 -4.43
CA GLU A 94 7.41 8.40 -5.35
C GLU A 94 7.88 9.75 -4.77
N PRO A 95 9.15 10.15 -4.91
CA PRO A 95 9.71 11.35 -4.27
C PRO A 95 8.88 12.61 -4.46
N ALA A 96 8.35 12.82 -5.68
CA ALA A 96 7.53 13.99 -6.01
C ALA A 96 6.20 14.07 -5.24
N PHE A 97 5.75 12.95 -4.66
CA PHE A 97 4.47 12.84 -3.94
C PHE A 97 4.65 12.67 -2.43
N GLN A 98 5.89 12.65 -1.93
CA GLN A 98 6.17 12.56 -0.50
C GLN A 98 5.77 13.83 0.25
N ASN A 99 5.68 13.72 1.59
CA ASN A 99 5.35 14.81 2.52
C ASN A 99 3.95 15.44 2.30
N ARG A 100 3.04 14.73 1.64
CA ARG A 100 1.65 15.17 1.35
C ARG A 100 0.60 14.37 2.15
N GLY A 101 1.01 13.57 3.14
CA GLY A 101 0.09 12.75 3.95
C GLY A 101 -0.27 11.39 3.35
N LEU A 102 0.12 11.08 2.10
CA LEU A 102 -0.24 9.83 1.42
C LEU A 102 0.13 8.58 2.22
N GLY A 103 1.34 8.54 2.80
CA GLY A 103 1.76 7.40 3.62
C GLY A 103 0.89 7.20 4.87
N THR A 104 0.42 8.29 5.48
CA THR A 104 -0.48 8.23 6.64
C THR A 104 -1.86 7.71 6.24
N GLU A 105 -2.41 8.19 5.13
CA GLU A 105 -3.71 7.72 4.62
C GLU A 105 -3.65 6.25 4.20
N LEU A 106 -2.60 5.86 3.48
CA LEU A 106 -2.38 4.47 3.09
C LEU A 106 -2.26 3.55 4.32
N MET A 107 -1.58 3.99 5.39
CA MET A 107 -1.47 3.25 6.64
C MET A 107 -2.85 3.02 7.26
N GLY A 108 -3.70 4.03 7.33
CA GLY A 108 -5.07 3.88 7.84
C GLY A 108 -5.88 2.83 7.08
N ARG A 109 -5.74 2.79 5.74
CA ARG A 109 -6.40 1.78 4.89
C ARG A 109 -5.87 0.38 5.13
N ILE A 110 -4.56 0.22 5.25
CA ILE A 110 -3.91 -1.06 5.56
C ILE A 110 -4.35 -1.59 6.93
N ILE A 111 -4.37 -0.74 7.96
CA ILE A 111 -4.83 -1.14 9.30
C ILE A 111 -6.29 -1.58 9.27
N ARG A 112 -7.16 -0.88 8.55
CA ARG A 112 -8.57 -1.26 8.38
C ARG A 112 -8.69 -2.60 7.65
N ALA A 113 -7.96 -2.80 6.56
CA ALA A 113 -7.95 -4.05 5.82
C ALA A 113 -7.43 -5.22 6.67
N ALA A 114 -6.39 -5.01 7.48
CA ALA A 114 -5.86 -5.99 8.42
C ALA A 114 -6.90 -6.36 9.50
N LYS A 115 -7.52 -5.35 10.11
CA LYS A 115 -8.61 -5.50 11.08
C LYS A 115 -9.75 -6.36 10.54
N ASN A 116 -10.23 -6.09 9.33
CA ASN A 116 -11.37 -6.79 8.71
C ASN A 116 -11.03 -8.23 8.29
N ARG A 117 -9.75 -8.62 8.34
CA ARG A 117 -9.24 -9.98 8.10
C ARG A 117 -8.80 -10.68 9.38
N SER A 118 -9.20 -10.15 10.54
CA SER A 118 -8.87 -10.69 11.86
C SER A 118 -7.35 -10.79 12.11
N VAL A 119 -6.57 -9.93 11.47
CA VAL A 119 -5.14 -9.81 11.75
C VAL A 119 -4.97 -9.22 13.15
N GLN A 120 -4.24 -9.93 14.00
CA GLN A 120 -3.98 -9.54 15.38
C GLN A 120 -2.65 -8.79 15.51
N ARG A 121 -1.72 -9.00 14.57
CA ARG A 121 -0.39 -8.43 14.56
C ARG A 121 0.01 -7.98 13.15
N LEU A 122 0.08 -6.67 12.95
CA LEU A 122 0.54 -6.06 11.71
C LEU A 122 2.00 -5.66 11.86
N VAL A 123 2.87 -6.25 11.06
CA VAL A 123 4.32 -6.02 11.09
C VAL A 123 4.72 -5.09 9.95
N ILE A 124 5.59 -4.13 10.26
CA ILE A 124 6.15 -3.18 9.29
C ILE A 124 7.66 -3.20 9.44
N ASN A 125 8.36 -3.70 8.43
CA ASN A 125 9.81 -3.70 8.42
C ASN A 125 10.34 -2.44 7.72
N CYS A 126 11.24 -1.70 8.34
CA CYS A 126 11.90 -0.55 7.74
C CYS A 126 13.36 -0.42 8.22
N LEU A 127 14.16 0.33 7.47
CA LEU A 127 15.52 0.68 7.90
C LEU A 127 15.47 1.67 9.07
N VAL A 128 16.46 1.62 9.97
CA VAL A 128 16.63 2.59 11.08
C VAL A 128 16.66 4.02 10.55
N GLY A 129 17.26 4.26 9.38
CA GLY A 129 17.29 5.58 8.74
C GLY A 129 15.95 6.05 8.14
N ASN A 130 14.90 5.21 8.11
CA ASN A 130 13.60 5.59 7.57
C ASN A 130 12.73 6.32 8.62
N ALA A 131 13.19 7.50 9.06
CA ALA A 131 12.50 8.30 10.06
C ALA A 131 11.04 8.66 9.66
N LYS A 132 10.75 8.82 8.35
CA LYS A 132 9.41 9.09 7.85
C LYS A 132 8.46 7.93 8.16
N MET A 133 8.86 6.71 7.86
CA MET A 133 8.04 5.52 8.11
C MET A 133 7.82 5.30 9.61
N GLN A 134 8.88 5.47 10.42
CA GLN A 134 8.78 5.38 11.87
C GLN A 134 7.82 6.45 12.45
N SER A 135 7.87 7.69 11.93
CA SER A 135 6.95 8.75 12.33
C SER A 135 5.49 8.41 12.00
N ILE A 136 5.24 7.82 10.82
CA ILE A 136 3.90 7.36 10.45
C ILE A 136 3.45 6.24 11.38
N ALA A 137 4.30 5.23 11.59
CA ALA A 137 3.98 4.09 12.47
C ALA A 137 3.61 4.54 13.89
N ARG A 138 4.37 5.48 14.48
CA ARG A 138 4.06 6.05 15.80
C ARG A 138 2.70 6.76 15.86
N LYS A 139 2.23 7.40 14.80
CA LYS A 139 0.89 8.02 14.76
C LYS A 139 -0.24 7.00 14.90
N PHE A 140 0.03 5.74 14.58
CA PHE A 140 -0.89 4.63 14.73
C PHE A 140 -0.51 3.69 15.89
N GLU A 141 0.20 4.25 16.89
CA GLU A 141 0.54 3.55 18.15
C GLU A 141 1.39 2.29 17.95
N ALA A 142 2.20 2.26 16.87
CA ALA A 142 3.10 1.13 16.63
C ALA A 142 4.18 1.04 17.71
N GLU A 143 4.37 -0.15 18.25
CA GLU A 143 5.55 -0.47 19.04
C GLU A 143 6.75 -0.66 18.12
N LEU A 144 7.78 0.18 18.26
CA LEU A 144 8.98 0.11 17.42
C LEU A 144 10.09 -0.63 18.17
N ARG A 145 10.61 -1.69 17.55
CA ARG A 145 11.81 -2.42 18.03
C ARG A 145 12.94 -2.24 17.03
N PHE A 146 14.12 -1.99 17.51
CA PHE A 146 15.32 -1.73 16.69
C PHE A 146 16.28 -2.90 16.82
N GLU A 147 16.58 -3.57 15.70
CA GLU A 147 17.47 -4.73 15.66
C GLU A 147 18.38 -4.67 14.43
N HIS A 148 19.69 -4.87 14.63
CA HIS A 148 20.69 -5.07 13.56
C HIS A 148 20.57 -4.14 12.33
N GLY A 149 20.34 -2.84 12.56
CA GLY A 149 20.22 -1.85 11.47
C GLY A 149 18.83 -1.71 10.87
N GLY A 150 17.87 -2.55 11.28
CA GLY A 150 16.45 -2.46 10.95
C GLY A 150 15.61 -1.92 12.11
N ALA A 151 14.41 -1.48 11.77
CA ALA A 151 13.36 -1.18 12.74
C ALA A 151 12.10 -1.97 12.35
N VAL A 152 11.56 -2.69 13.31
CA VAL A 152 10.32 -3.43 13.17
C VAL A 152 9.25 -2.68 13.93
N GLY A 153 8.22 -2.20 13.21
CA GLY A 153 7.02 -1.64 13.80
C GLY A 153 5.95 -2.71 13.93
N GLU A 154 5.34 -2.81 15.09
CA GLU A 154 4.24 -3.72 15.34
C GLU A 154 3.00 -2.92 15.73
N ILE A 155 1.90 -3.15 15.03
CA ILE A 155 0.59 -2.57 15.32
C ILE A 155 -0.37 -3.70 15.66
N ILE A 156 -1.13 -3.55 16.73
CA ILE A 156 -2.22 -4.45 17.09
C ILE A 156 -3.52 -3.82 16.59
N PRO A 157 -4.08 -4.26 15.44
CA PRO A 157 -5.33 -3.71 14.93
C PRO A 157 -6.48 -4.03 15.91
N ALA A 158 -7.36 -3.05 16.12
CA ALA A 158 -8.58 -3.31 16.87
C ALA A 158 -9.44 -4.36 16.14
N GLN A 159 -10.38 -5.00 16.85
CA GLN A 159 -11.27 -5.98 16.24
C GLN A 159 -12.15 -5.37 15.15
N ALA A 160 -12.49 -6.16 14.13
CA ALA A 160 -13.43 -5.77 13.10
C ALA A 160 -14.80 -5.42 13.70
N ASN A 161 -15.46 -4.43 13.14
CA ASN A 161 -16.83 -4.10 13.45
C ASN A 161 -17.61 -3.80 12.17
N TYR A 162 -18.94 -3.77 12.28
CA TYR A 162 -19.83 -3.53 11.15
C TYR A 162 -19.42 -2.29 10.32
N PHE A 163 -19.10 -1.18 11.00
CA PHE A 163 -18.72 0.06 10.33
C PHE A 163 -17.40 -0.04 9.56
N SER A 164 -16.41 -0.79 10.08
CA SER A 164 -15.13 -0.95 9.37
C SER A 164 -15.27 -1.82 8.13
N ILE A 165 -16.12 -2.85 8.19
CA ILE A 165 -16.41 -3.73 7.05
C ILE A 165 -17.20 -2.97 5.97
N LEU A 166 -18.23 -2.23 6.39
CA LEU A 166 -19.03 -1.42 5.47
C LEU A 166 -18.19 -0.34 4.79
N ALA A 167 -17.33 0.34 5.54
CA ALA A 167 -16.44 1.37 4.99
C ALA A 167 -15.48 0.80 3.94
N GLU A 168 -14.86 -0.36 4.19
CA GLU A 168 -14.01 -1.03 3.20
C GLU A 168 -14.82 -1.43 1.96
N ALA A 169 -16.00 -2.01 2.13
CA ALA A 169 -16.86 -2.43 1.02
C ALA A 169 -17.31 -1.25 0.14
N MET A 170 -17.63 -0.12 0.74
CA MET A 170 -17.99 1.11 0.01
C MET A 170 -16.79 1.67 -0.77
N GLU A 171 -15.61 1.73 -0.13
CA GLU A 171 -14.39 2.18 -0.79
C GLU A 171 -13.99 1.26 -1.95
N ASP A 172 -14.08 -0.05 -1.77
CA ASP A 172 -13.80 -1.04 -2.80
C ASP A 172 -14.77 -0.90 -3.99
N SER A 173 -16.05 -0.65 -3.72
CA SER A 173 -17.08 -0.42 -4.76
C SER A 173 -16.79 0.84 -5.58
N ILE A 174 -16.47 1.95 -4.92
CA ILE A 174 -16.09 3.20 -5.57
C ILE A 174 -14.78 3.00 -6.36
N GLY A 175 -13.81 2.31 -5.78
CA GLY A 175 -12.53 1.99 -6.41
C GLY A 175 -12.70 1.17 -7.68
N CYS A 176 -13.59 0.17 -7.68
CA CYS A 176 -13.90 -0.63 -8.85
C CYS A 176 -14.54 0.23 -9.97
N MET A 177 -15.48 1.09 -9.62
CA MET A 177 -16.11 2.01 -10.59
C MET A 177 -15.08 2.95 -11.24
N LEU A 178 -14.18 3.52 -10.44
CA LEU A 178 -13.10 4.38 -10.94
C LEU A 178 -12.13 3.63 -11.84
N SER A 179 -11.82 2.36 -11.54
CA SER A 179 -10.98 1.52 -12.38
C SER A 179 -11.60 1.27 -13.77
N ILE A 180 -12.90 1.03 -13.82
CA ILE A 180 -13.64 0.84 -15.07
C ILE A 180 -13.61 2.12 -15.92
N LEU A 181 -13.85 3.28 -15.31
CA LEU A 181 -13.80 4.57 -16.00
C LEU A 181 -12.40 4.88 -16.55
N ASP A 182 -11.37 4.61 -15.79
CA ASP A 182 -9.95 4.74 -16.18
C ASP A 182 -9.64 3.87 -17.43
N TYR A 183 -10.12 2.63 -17.42
CA TYR A 183 -9.96 1.70 -18.54
C TYR A 183 -10.66 2.21 -19.79
N GLN A 184 -11.91 2.68 -19.69
CA GLN A 184 -12.67 3.21 -20.81
C GLN A 184 -12.01 4.45 -21.42
N GLN A 185 -11.52 5.38 -20.61
CA GLN A 185 -10.83 6.58 -21.09
C GLN A 185 -9.56 6.24 -21.88
N ARG A 186 -8.78 5.26 -21.42
CA ARG A 186 -7.56 4.82 -22.10
C ARG A 186 -7.85 4.13 -23.42
N THR A 187 -8.89 3.30 -23.50
CA THR A 187 -9.29 2.62 -24.73
C THR A 187 -9.76 3.63 -25.78
N LEU A 188 -10.51 4.65 -25.37
CA LEU A 188 -10.94 5.74 -26.25
C LEU A 188 -9.78 6.63 -26.71
N ALA A 189 -8.77 6.86 -25.88
CA ALA A 189 -7.57 7.62 -26.24
C ALA A 189 -6.65 6.86 -27.20
N ALA A 190 -6.57 5.53 -27.07
CA ALA A 190 -5.77 4.66 -27.94
C ALA A 190 -6.40 4.40 -29.32
N SER A 191 -7.71 4.70 -29.47
CA SER A 191 -8.45 4.54 -30.73
C SER A 191 -8.48 5.82 -31.60
N ARG A 192 -7.81 6.88 -31.18
CA ARG A 192 -7.61 8.15 -31.90
C ARG A 192 -6.20 8.28 -32.41
#